data_7a7bcf08a90e67e9693483ed84321488
#
_entry.id   7a7bcf08a90e67e9693483ed84321488
#
_cell.length_a   1.000
_cell.length_b   1.000
_cell.length_c   1.000
_cell.angle_alpha   90.00
_cell.angle_beta   90.00
_cell.angle_gamma   90.00
#
_symmetry.space_group_name_H-M   'P 1'
#
loop_
_entity.id
_entity.type
_entity.pdbx_description
1 polymer ?
#
loop_
_entity_poly.entity_id
_entity_poly.type
_entity_poly.pdbx_seq_one_letter_code
_entity_poly.pdbx_strand_id
1 'polypeptide(L)'
;SDNIRYSDDPRCIGKLSCEKEDFFDALDMVAKEIHRILKPTKAMAWLIGDQCKQKKFVPVGFRLYEILTKYFKPVDLVCVARHNQTSNTAIWHERAKRFNFYLRGFKYLLIMRKAD
;
A
#
# COMPACT_ATOMS: atom_id res chain seq x y z
N SER A 1 -1.39 -7.44 3.20
CA SER A 1 -0.72 -8.73 3.04
C SER A 1 -1.74 -9.85 2.87
N ASP A 2 -1.53 -10.70 1.87
CA ASP A 2 -2.44 -11.81 1.59
C ASP A 2 -2.29 -12.96 2.57
N ASN A 3 -1.18 -13.00 3.31
CA ASN A 3 -0.89 -14.09 4.23
C ASN A 3 -1.37 -13.83 5.66
N ILE A 4 -1.83 -12.62 5.93
CA ILE A 4 -2.26 -12.21 7.25
C ILE A 4 -3.74 -11.83 7.20
N ARG A 5 -4.53 -12.49 8.06
CA ARG A 5 -5.94 -12.13 8.23
C ARG A 5 -6.08 -11.28 9.48
N TYR A 6 -6.50 -10.05 9.31
CA TYR A 6 -6.71 -9.14 10.43
C TYR A 6 -8.08 -9.34 11.08
N SER A 7 -9.03 -9.89 10.32
CA SER A 7 -10.41 -10.11 10.80
C SER A 7 -11.10 -11.11 9.89
N ASP A 8 -12.08 -11.84 10.46
CA ASP A 8 -12.96 -12.72 9.68
C ASP A 8 -14.20 -11.98 9.16
N ASP A 9 -14.33 -10.70 9.49
CA ASP A 9 -15.45 -9.87 9.01
C ASP A 9 -15.34 -9.71 7.50
N PRO A 10 -16.40 -10.02 6.72
CA PRO A 10 -16.35 -9.86 5.27
C PRO A 10 -16.14 -8.42 4.81
N ARG A 11 -16.33 -7.43 5.69
CA ARG A 11 -16.07 -6.03 5.38
C ARG A 11 -14.60 -5.65 5.53
N CYS A 12 -13.77 -6.55 6.05
CA CYS A 12 -12.36 -6.25 6.28
C CYS A 12 -11.58 -6.20 4.97
N ILE A 13 -10.98 -5.05 4.65
CA ILE A 13 -10.20 -4.84 3.44
C ILE A 13 -8.97 -5.72 3.42
N GLY A 14 -8.38 -6.02 4.57
CA GLY A 14 -7.21 -6.87 4.67
C GLY A 14 -7.40 -8.29 4.15
N LYS A 15 -8.65 -8.72 3.96
CA LYS A 15 -8.96 -10.04 3.39
C LYS A 15 -8.90 -10.04 1.86
N LEU A 16 -8.91 -8.86 1.23
CA LEU A 16 -8.93 -8.75 -0.22
C LEU A 16 -7.53 -8.85 -0.79
N SER A 17 -7.42 -9.51 -1.93
CA SER A 17 -6.15 -9.63 -2.64
C SER A 17 -5.85 -8.34 -3.40
N CYS A 18 -4.60 -7.87 -3.30
CA CYS A 18 -4.17 -6.67 -4.02
C CYS A 18 -4.13 -6.87 -5.55
N GLU A 19 -4.27 -8.09 -6.03
CA GLU A 19 -4.34 -8.36 -7.47
C GLU A 19 -5.72 -8.08 -8.05
N LYS A 20 -6.75 -7.96 -7.19
CA LYS A 20 -8.13 -7.78 -7.64
C LYS A 20 -8.54 -6.32 -7.56
N GLU A 21 -9.34 -5.89 -8.53
CA GLU A 21 -9.87 -4.53 -8.53
C GLU A 21 -10.73 -4.23 -7.30
N ASP A 22 -11.36 -5.26 -6.71
CA ASP A 22 -12.14 -5.07 -5.48
C ASP A 22 -11.30 -4.47 -4.35
N PHE A 23 -10.03 -4.86 -4.27
CA PHE A 23 -9.11 -4.29 -3.29
C PHE A 23 -8.93 -2.78 -3.51
N PHE A 24 -8.71 -2.38 -4.76
CA PHE A 24 -8.50 -0.97 -5.09
C PHE A 24 -9.79 -0.17 -4.99
N ASP A 25 -10.93 -0.78 -5.33
CA ASP A 25 -12.22 -0.14 -5.12
C ASP A 25 -12.48 0.12 -3.64
N ALA A 26 -12.10 -0.81 -2.77
CA ALA A 26 -12.21 -0.63 -1.34
C ALA A 26 -11.30 0.49 -0.84
N LEU A 27 -10.08 0.57 -1.35
CA LEU A 27 -9.17 1.67 -1.00
C LEU A 27 -9.72 3.02 -1.45
N ASP A 28 -10.35 3.07 -2.63
CA ASP A 28 -11.00 4.28 -3.13
C ASP A 28 -12.11 4.74 -2.19
N MET A 29 -12.94 3.82 -1.72
CA MET A 29 -14.00 4.14 -0.76
C MET A 29 -13.42 4.68 0.56
N VAL A 30 -12.33 4.09 1.04
CA VAL A 30 -11.67 4.58 2.25
C VAL A 30 -11.11 5.98 2.03
N ALA A 31 -10.47 6.21 0.88
CA ALA A 31 -9.91 7.53 0.54
C ALA A 31 -11.01 8.60 0.51
N LYS A 32 -12.15 8.26 -0.09
CA LYS A 32 -13.29 9.16 -0.16
C LYS A 32 -13.81 9.51 1.24
N GLU A 33 -13.88 8.52 2.14
CA GLU A 33 -14.33 8.75 3.51
C GLU A 33 -13.33 9.57 4.31
N ILE A 34 -12.03 9.32 4.14
CA ILE A 34 -11.00 10.15 4.78
C ILE A 34 -11.15 11.60 4.33
N HIS A 35 -11.35 11.80 3.03
CA HIS A 35 -11.57 13.15 2.49
C HIS A 35 -12.79 13.81 3.13
N ARG A 36 -13.86 13.06 3.31
CA ARG A 36 -15.10 13.59 3.88
C ARG A 36 -14.91 14.07 5.32
N ILE A 37 -14.17 13.29 6.14
CA ILE A 37 -14.02 13.62 7.57
C ILE A 37 -12.84 14.53 7.87
N LEU A 38 -11.87 14.63 6.95
CA LEU A 38 -10.70 15.47 7.18
C LEU A 38 -11.08 16.95 7.02
N LYS A 39 -10.64 17.77 7.95
CA LYS A 39 -10.89 19.21 7.88
C LYS A 39 -10.16 19.83 6.70
N PRO A 40 -10.71 20.88 6.07
CA PRO A 40 -10.00 21.57 4.97
C PRO A 40 -8.60 22.02 5.38
N THR A 41 -7.67 22.00 4.45
CA THR A 41 -6.26 22.36 4.58
C THR A 41 -5.42 21.40 5.43
N LYS A 42 -6.05 20.40 6.05
CA LYS A 42 -5.31 19.43 6.87
C LYS A 42 -4.74 18.31 6.01
N ALA A 43 -3.75 17.62 6.57
CA ALA A 43 -3.03 16.57 5.87
C ALA A 43 -3.36 15.20 6.43
N MET A 44 -3.15 14.18 5.61
CA MET A 44 -3.21 12.78 6.01
C MET A 44 -1.97 12.08 5.47
N ALA A 45 -1.61 10.98 6.06
CA ALA A 45 -0.52 10.15 5.58
C ALA A 45 -0.97 8.70 5.51
N TRP A 46 -0.54 8.01 4.45
CA TRP A 46 -0.89 6.61 4.24
C TRP A 46 0.37 5.81 3.99
N LEU A 47 0.62 4.79 4.81
CA LEU A 47 1.77 3.92 4.69
C LEU A 47 1.37 2.68 3.89
N ILE A 48 2.06 2.43 2.79
CA ILE A 48 1.73 1.31 1.89
C ILE A 48 3.01 0.71 1.30
N GLY A 49 3.04 -0.60 1.11
CA GLY A 49 4.12 -1.28 0.43
C GLY A 49 3.63 -1.96 -0.83
N ASP A 50 4.52 -2.07 -1.81
CA ASP A 50 4.23 -2.87 -3.00
C ASP A 50 4.32 -4.34 -2.68
N GLN A 51 3.71 -5.17 -3.52
CA GLN A 51 3.73 -6.62 -3.35
C GLN A 51 4.26 -7.30 -4.60
N CYS A 52 4.87 -8.45 -4.39
CA CYS A 52 5.22 -9.37 -5.46
C CYS A 52 4.56 -10.70 -5.13
N LYS A 53 3.49 -11.01 -5.84
CA LYS A 53 2.69 -12.21 -5.60
C LYS A 53 2.77 -13.12 -6.79
N GLN A 54 3.04 -14.43 -6.55
CA GLN A 54 3.19 -15.41 -7.62
C GLN A 54 4.19 -14.95 -8.68
N LYS A 55 5.30 -14.36 -8.24
CA LYS A 55 6.36 -13.81 -9.10
C LYS A 55 5.91 -12.62 -9.94
N LYS A 56 4.74 -12.06 -9.65
CA LYS A 56 4.21 -10.90 -10.35
C LYS A 56 4.26 -9.68 -9.45
N PHE A 57 4.88 -8.61 -9.93
CA PHE A 57 4.94 -7.35 -9.21
C PHE A 57 3.58 -6.65 -9.27
N VAL A 58 3.08 -6.21 -8.12
CA VAL A 58 1.84 -5.44 -8.02
C VAL A 58 2.20 -4.05 -7.46
N PRO A 59 2.09 -2.99 -8.27
CA PRO A 59 2.48 -1.64 -7.86
C PRO A 59 1.40 -0.97 -7.01
N VAL A 60 1.18 -1.51 -5.81
CA VAL A 60 0.11 -1.06 -4.91
C VAL A 60 0.28 0.40 -4.54
N GLY A 61 1.53 0.83 -4.26
CA GLY A 61 1.81 2.21 -3.89
C GLY A 61 1.45 3.22 -4.98
N PHE A 62 1.80 2.92 -6.22
CA PHE A 62 1.47 3.79 -7.36
C PHE A 62 -0.03 3.83 -7.62
N ARG A 63 -0.70 2.68 -7.52
CA ARG A 63 -2.15 2.61 -7.70
C ARG A 63 -2.87 3.42 -6.61
N LEU A 64 -2.42 3.29 -5.37
CA LEU A 64 -3.00 4.07 -4.28
C LEU A 64 -2.74 5.56 -4.47
N TYR A 65 -1.56 5.94 -4.94
CA TYR A 65 -1.26 7.33 -5.23
C TYR A 65 -2.27 7.91 -6.23
N GLU A 66 -2.53 7.19 -7.31
CA GLU A 66 -3.51 7.64 -8.31
C GLU A 66 -4.90 7.80 -7.71
N ILE A 67 -5.30 6.87 -6.85
CA ILE A 67 -6.59 6.94 -6.17
C ILE A 67 -6.65 8.18 -5.27
N LEU A 68 -5.61 8.41 -4.48
CA LEU A 68 -5.58 9.53 -3.55
C LEU A 68 -5.59 10.89 -4.26
N THR A 69 -4.98 10.99 -5.43
CA THR A 69 -4.93 12.25 -6.17
C THR A 69 -6.29 12.66 -6.75
N LYS A 70 -7.27 11.76 -6.75
CA LYS A 70 -8.65 12.11 -7.11
C LYS A 70 -9.30 12.99 -6.06
N TYR A 71 -8.88 12.88 -4.81
CA TYR A 71 -9.52 13.56 -3.68
C TYR A 71 -8.62 14.57 -3.00
N PHE A 72 -7.30 14.35 -3.03
CA PHE A 72 -6.33 15.13 -2.28
C PHE A 72 -5.27 15.73 -3.19
N LYS A 73 -4.57 16.73 -2.67
CA LYS A 73 -3.36 17.26 -3.29
C LYS A 73 -2.14 16.58 -2.71
N PRO A 74 -1.24 16.04 -3.54
CA PRO A 74 -0.03 15.41 -3.01
C PRO A 74 0.90 16.46 -2.39
N VAL A 75 1.44 16.14 -1.21
CA VAL A 75 2.41 16.98 -0.52
C VAL A 75 3.80 16.39 -0.68
N ASP A 76 3.95 15.10 -0.39
CA ASP A 76 5.25 14.43 -0.46
C ASP A 76 5.08 12.93 -0.52
N LEU A 77 6.15 12.26 -0.91
CA LEU A 77 6.26 10.82 -0.88
C LEU A 77 7.56 10.48 -0.19
N VAL A 78 7.48 9.77 0.93
CA VAL A 78 8.65 9.39 1.72
C VAL A 78 8.86 7.89 1.60
N CYS A 79 10.09 7.51 1.32
CA CYS A 79 10.49 6.10 1.28
C CYS A 79 10.93 5.68 2.68
N VAL A 80 10.17 4.79 3.30
CA VAL A 80 10.43 4.33 4.66
C VAL A 80 11.19 3.01 4.59
N ALA A 81 12.46 3.01 5.02
CA ALA A 81 13.29 1.82 5.00
C ALA A 81 12.78 0.81 6.05
N ARG A 82 12.82 -0.46 5.67
CA ARG A 82 12.41 -1.56 6.55
C ARG A 82 13.65 -2.31 7.00
N HIS A 83 13.74 -2.54 8.30
CA HIS A 83 14.86 -3.26 8.91
C HIS A 83 14.38 -4.52 9.62
N ASN A 84 15.24 -5.55 9.68
CA ASN A 84 14.99 -6.77 10.43
C ASN A 84 13.70 -7.50 10.03
N GLN A 85 13.33 -7.42 8.76
CA GLN A 85 12.17 -8.14 8.27
C GLN A 85 12.57 -9.49 7.70
N THR A 86 11.61 -10.40 7.58
CA THR A 86 11.86 -11.77 7.09
C THR A 86 12.43 -11.79 5.68
N SER A 87 12.10 -10.82 4.83
CA SER A 87 12.62 -10.77 3.48
C SER A 87 14.14 -10.48 3.41
N ASN A 88 14.75 -10.08 4.53
CA ASN A 88 16.21 -9.87 4.60
C ASN A 88 16.97 -11.11 5.07
N THR A 89 16.31 -12.26 5.23
CA THR A 89 16.98 -13.51 5.58
C THR A 89 17.67 -14.11 4.37
N ALA A 90 18.66 -14.98 4.63
CA ALA A 90 19.41 -15.65 3.56
C ALA A 90 18.50 -16.44 2.63
N ILE A 91 17.45 -17.07 3.16
CA ILE A 91 16.50 -17.85 2.36
C ILE A 91 15.83 -16.97 1.29
N TRP A 92 15.40 -15.77 1.67
CA TRP A 92 14.74 -14.86 0.74
C TRP A 92 15.71 -14.28 -0.27
N HIS A 93 16.95 -14.01 0.12
CA HIS A 93 17.97 -13.56 -0.82
C HIS A 93 18.24 -14.61 -1.90
N GLU A 94 18.30 -15.88 -1.50
CA GLU A 94 18.49 -16.95 -2.46
C GLU A 94 17.29 -17.13 -3.37
N ARG A 95 16.09 -17.02 -2.83
CA ARG A 95 14.87 -17.09 -3.65
C ARG A 95 14.81 -15.95 -4.65
N ALA A 96 15.25 -14.74 -4.27
CA ALA A 96 15.29 -13.61 -5.18
C ALA A 96 16.21 -13.89 -6.37
N LYS A 97 17.38 -14.47 -6.13
CA LYS A 97 18.29 -14.86 -7.20
C LYS A 97 17.70 -15.96 -8.08
N ARG A 98 17.14 -16.99 -7.44
CA ARG A 98 16.63 -18.17 -8.13
C ARG A 98 15.43 -17.86 -9.02
N PHE A 99 14.51 -16.99 -8.56
CA PHE A 99 13.29 -16.66 -9.28
C PHE A 99 13.35 -15.31 -9.98
N ASN A 100 14.51 -14.65 -9.94
CA ASN A 100 14.77 -13.40 -10.66
C ASN A 100 13.79 -12.27 -10.30
N PHE A 101 13.67 -11.97 -9.00
CA PHE A 101 12.92 -10.82 -8.52
C PHE A 101 13.71 -10.05 -7.48
N TYR A 102 13.28 -8.81 -7.22
CA TYR A 102 13.91 -7.96 -6.22
C TYR A 102 13.14 -8.04 -4.90
N LEU A 103 13.90 -8.07 -3.79
CA LEU A 103 13.29 -8.04 -2.47
C LEU A 103 12.79 -6.63 -2.14
N ARG A 104 11.68 -6.58 -1.37
CA ARG A 104 11.10 -5.30 -0.96
C ARG A 104 11.65 -4.91 0.41
N GLY A 105 12.51 -3.88 0.42
CA GLY A 105 13.11 -3.37 1.65
C GLY A 105 12.52 -2.06 2.14
N PHE A 106 11.42 -1.57 1.55
CA PHE A 106 10.86 -0.28 1.89
C PHE A 106 9.36 -0.23 1.69
N LYS A 107 8.75 0.77 2.32
CA LYS A 107 7.35 1.16 2.10
C LYS A 107 7.29 2.62 1.70
N TYR A 108 6.18 3.01 1.10
CA TYR A 108 5.92 4.41 0.79
C TYR A 108 5.06 5.03 1.88
N LEU A 109 5.40 6.25 2.28
CA LEU A 109 4.52 7.08 3.10
C LEU A 109 4.01 8.18 2.18
N LEU A 110 2.74 8.09 1.80
CA LEU A 110 2.10 9.07 0.91
C LEU A 110 1.48 10.15 1.75
N ILE A 111 1.95 11.38 1.60
CA ILE A 111 1.45 12.52 2.37
C ILE A 111 0.59 13.37 1.46
N MET A 112 -0.66 13.53 1.83
CA MET A 112 -1.67 14.22 1.04
C MET A 112 -2.33 15.30 1.88
N ARG A 113 -2.85 16.32 1.22
CA ARG A 113 -3.56 17.41 1.88
C ARG A 113 -4.92 17.63 1.24
N LYS A 114 -5.91 17.88 2.08
CA LYS A 114 -7.24 18.26 1.60
C LYS A 114 -7.22 19.72 1.17
N ALA A 115 -7.71 20.00 -0.02
CA ALA A 115 -7.84 21.36 -0.52
C ALA A 115 -8.88 22.15 0.30
N ASP A 116 -8.83 23.44 0.18
CA ASP A 116 -9.77 24.35 0.84
C ASP A 116 -11.21 24.12 0.39
#